data_bee12ad6a6a75bbff291b90632e7416f
#
_entry.id   bee12ad6a6a75bbff291b90632e7416f
#
_cell.length_a   1.000
_cell.length_b   1.000
_cell.length_c   1.000
_cell.angle_alpha   90.00
_cell.angle_beta   90.00
_cell.angle_gamma   90.00
#
_symmetry.space_group_name_H-M   'P 1'
#
loop_
_entity.id
_entity.type
_entity.pdbx_description
1 polymer ?
#
loop_
_entity_poly.entity_id
_entity_poly.type
_entity_poly.pdbx_seq_one_letter_code
_entity_poly.pdbx_strand_id
1 'polypeptide(L)'
;MEPQEIYLSPMPKTWILDLDGTLLVHDGPYILGRDQFLPGAREFLEQISERDMIIFLTARGEWEREHTLRFLRENHVRYDHIIFGAGQGERIMINDNKPDGLVTAYAVNTTRDRFCQTAFHIDPAMGTMYD
;
A
#
# COMPACT_ATOMS: atom_id res chain seq x y z
N MET A 1 -5.12 -20.11 6.82
CA MET A 1 -6.11 -19.05 6.51
C MET A 1 -6.12 -18.83 5.00
N GLU A 2 -7.29 -18.88 4.40
CA GLU A 2 -7.41 -18.62 2.97
C GLU A 2 -7.16 -17.15 2.67
N PRO A 3 -6.51 -16.84 1.53
CA PRO A 3 -6.32 -15.46 1.12
C PRO A 3 -7.66 -14.77 0.88
N GLN A 4 -7.74 -13.51 1.30
CA GLN A 4 -8.89 -12.67 1.02
C GLN A 4 -8.90 -12.29 -0.46
N GLU A 5 -10.08 -12.22 -1.05
CA GLU A 5 -10.26 -11.73 -2.41
C GLU A 5 -11.11 -10.47 -2.38
N ILE A 6 -10.64 -9.44 -3.06
CA ILE A 6 -11.33 -8.15 -3.15
C ILE A 6 -11.54 -7.81 -4.61
N TYR A 7 -12.78 -7.48 -4.95
CA TYR A 7 -13.17 -7.08 -6.30
C TYR A 7 -13.33 -5.57 -6.36
N LEU A 8 -12.68 -4.95 -7.32
CA LEU A 8 -12.60 -3.50 -7.46
C LEU A 8 -13.16 -3.08 -8.81
N SER A 9 -13.63 -1.82 -8.89
CA SER A 9 -14.06 -1.22 -10.14
C SER A 9 -12.84 -0.93 -11.05
N PRO A 10 -13.08 -0.62 -12.33
CA PRO A 10 -11.99 -0.21 -13.24
C PRO A 10 -11.54 1.24 -13.03
N MET A 11 -12.19 2.01 -12.14
CA MET A 11 -11.79 3.39 -11.88
C MET A 11 -10.39 3.45 -11.26
N PRO A 12 -9.66 4.54 -11.46
CA PRO A 12 -8.35 4.73 -10.82
C PRO A 12 -8.45 4.63 -9.29
N LYS A 13 -7.53 3.89 -8.69
CA LYS A 13 -7.50 3.66 -7.24
C LYS A 13 -6.45 4.55 -6.58
N THR A 14 -6.59 4.70 -5.27
CA THR A 14 -5.57 5.27 -4.40
C THR A 14 -5.12 4.19 -3.44
N TRP A 15 -3.85 3.83 -3.53
CA TRP A 15 -3.24 2.83 -2.66
C TRP A 15 -2.52 3.54 -1.53
N ILE A 16 -2.90 3.23 -0.29
CA ILE A 16 -2.23 3.75 0.90
C ILE A 16 -1.51 2.57 1.53
N LEU A 17 -0.19 2.61 1.52
CA LEU A 17 0.64 1.47 1.86
C LEU A 17 1.62 1.84 2.98
N ASP A 18 1.68 0.98 4.00
CA ASP A 18 2.69 1.08 5.03
C ASP A 18 4.02 0.53 4.50
N LEU A 19 5.12 0.86 5.15
CA LEU A 19 6.46 0.38 4.78
C LEU A 19 6.91 -0.76 5.69
N ASP A 20 7.27 -0.45 6.93
CA ASP A 20 7.88 -1.42 7.84
C ASP A 20 6.93 -2.55 8.21
N GLY A 21 7.34 -3.78 7.96
CA GLY A 21 6.55 -4.97 8.28
C GLY A 21 5.46 -5.28 7.27
N THR A 22 5.21 -4.39 6.31
CA THR A 22 4.18 -4.54 5.28
C THR A 22 4.78 -4.75 3.89
N LEU A 23 5.65 -3.86 3.46
CA LEU A 23 6.38 -3.96 2.19
C LEU A 23 7.86 -4.27 2.44
N LEU A 24 8.41 -3.75 3.52
CA LEU A 24 9.81 -3.88 3.89
C LEU A 24 9.93 -4.65 5.20
N VAL A 25 11.07 -5.31 5.38
CA VAL A 25 11.39 -5.97 6.65
C VAL A 25 11.30 -4.94 7.77
N HIS A 26 10.56 -5.27 8.84
CA HIS A 26 10.41 -4.40 10.00
C HIS A 26 11.77 -4.14 10.65
N ASP A 27 12.10 -2.88 10.88
CA ASP A 27 13.38 -2.44 11.43
C ASP A 27 14.59 -2.95 10.66
N GLY A 28 14.44 -3.15 9.33
CA GLY A 28 15.51 -3.64 8.48
C GLY A 28 16.83 -2.89 8.63
N PRO A 29 16.86 -1.54 8.62
CA PRO A 29 18.11 -0.79 8.80
C PRO A 29 18.82 -1.09 10.10
N TYR A 30 18.10 -1.42 11.16
CA TYR A 30 18.67 -1.73 12.48
C TYR A 30 19.06 -3.19 12.63
N ILE A 31 18.34 -4.10 12.00
CA ILE A 31 18.56 -5.55 12.11
C ILE A 31 19.50 -6.06 11.02
N LEU A 32 19.30 -5.58 9.77
CA LEU A 32 20.05 -6.04 8.60
C LEU A 32 21.07 -5.02 8.11
N GLY A 33 21.05 -3.80 8.67
CA GLY A 33 21.88 -2.70 8.20
C GLY A 33 21.36 -2.04 6.92
N ARG A 34 20.20 -2.46 6.43
CA ARG A 34 19.59 -1.92 5.21
C ARG A 34 18.12 -2.28 5.15
N ASP A 35 17.38 -1.54 4.33
CA ASP A 35 16.02 -1.94 3.97
C ASP A 35 16.05 -3.11 2.98
N GLN A 36 15.01 -3.92 3.04
CA GLN A 36 14.85 -5.06 2.15
C GLN A 36 13.36 -5.30 1.93
N PHE A 37 12.96 -5.49 0.68
CA PHE A 37 11.58 -5.84 0.36
C PHE A 37 11.22 -7.22 0.91
N LEU A 38 10.00 -7.34 1.42
CA LEU A 38 9.43 -8.65 1.71
C LEU A 38 9.16 -9.39 0.39
N PRO A 39 9.25 -10.74 0.39
CA PRO A 39 8.94 -11.50 -0.82
C PRO A 39 7.56 -11.15 -1.37
N GLY A 40 7.49 -10.83 -2.65
CA GLY A 40 6.26 -10.48 -3.34
C GLY A 40 5.89 -9.01 -3.31
N ALA A 41 6.47 -8.21 -2.42
CA ALA A 41 6.10 -6.80 -2.27
C ALA A 41 6.50 -5.96 -3.48
N ARG A 42 7.71 -6.17 -4.00
CA ARG A 42 8.19 -5.42 -5.15
C ARG A 42 7.35 -5.71 -6.39
N GLU A 43 7.06 -6.98 -6.63
CA GLU A 43 6.24 -7.42 -7.76
C GLU A 43 4.84 -6.82 -7.68
N PHE A 44 4.27 -6.74 -6.49
CA PHE A 44 2.98 -6.10 -6.27
C PHE A 44 3.02 -4.62 -6.67
N LEU A 45 4.05 -3.89 -6.23
CA LEU A 45 4.19 -2.47 -6.55
C LEU A 45 4.33 -2.25 -8.05
N GLU A 46 5.06 -3.11 -8.74
CA GLU A 46 5.27 -3.02 -10.17
C GLU A 46 3.99 -3.26 -10.98
N GLN A 47 3.03 -3.98 -10.42
CA GLN A 47 1.76 -4.28 -11.08
C GLN A 47 0.70 -3.22 -10.90
N ILE A 48 0.91 -2.25 -10.01
CA ILE A 48 -0.06 -1.17 -9.79
C ILE A 48 -0.14 -0.32 -11.06
N SER A 49 -1.36 -0.08 -11.54
CA SER A 49 -1.61 0.71 -12.74
C SER A 49 -1.02 2.12 -12.59
N GLU A 50 -0.44 2.63 -13.67
CA GLU A 50 0.08 4.01 -13.69
C GLU A 50 -1.03 5.05 -13.51
N ARG A 51 -2.28 4.68 -13.72
CA ARG A 51 -3.44 5.56 -13.48
C ARG A 51 -3.76 5.69 -11.99
N ASP A 52 -3.24 4.78 -11.16
CA ASP A 52 -3.51 4.75 -9.74
C ASP A 52 -2.52 5.63 -8.99
N MET A 53 -2.98 6.23 -7.89
CA MET A 53 -2.13 6.98 -6.98
C MET A 53 -1.56 6.04 -5.92
N ILE A 54 -0.27 6.22 -5.61
CA ILE A 54 0.40 5.47 -4.54
C ILE A 54 0.85 6.44 -3.47
N ILE A 55 0.39 6.21 -2.24
CA ILE A 55 0.79 6.98 -1.07
C ILE A 55 1.44 6.01 -0.07
N PHE A 56 2.68 6.27 0.31
CA PHE A 56 3.28 5.57 1.44
C PHE A 56 3.00 6.35 2.71
N LEU A 57 2.49 5.65 3.73
CA LEU A 57 2.18 6.22 5.02
C LEU A 57 2.99 5.45 6.07
N THR A 58 3.95 6.13 6.70
CA THR A 58 4.90 5.44 7.57
C THR A 58 5.03 6.12 8.92
N ALA A 59 5.22 5.30 9.96
CA ALA A 59 5.56 5.79 11.29
C ALA A 59 7.02 6.23 11.40
N ARG A 60 7.85 5.96 10.38
CA ARG A 60 9.24 6.44 10.38
C ARG A 60 9.27 7.94 10.61
N GLY A 61 10.22 8.40 11.43
CA GLY A 61 10.37 9.83 11.68
C GLY A 61 11.08 10.55 10.55
N GLU A 62 11.06 11.90 10.60
CA GLU A 62 11.71 12.73 9.58
C GLU A 62 13.21 12.46 9.48
N TRP A 63 13.86 12.03 10.59
CA TRP A 63 15.27 11.72 10.57
C TRP A 63 15.62 10.48 9.75
N GLU A 64 14.62 9.68 9.37
CA GLU A 64 14.79 8.52 8.51
C GLU A 64 14.48 8.82 7.04
N ARG A 65 14.08 10.06 6.73
CA ARG A 65 13.61 10.44 5.38
C ARG A 65 14.67 10.19 4.32
N GLU A 66 15.88 10.65 4.57
CA GLU A 66 16.91 10.61 3.55
C GLU A 66 17.24 9.19 3.09
N HIS A 67 17.49 8.26 4.01
CA HIS A 67 17.84 6.90 3.63
C HIS A 67 16.62 6.14 3.08
N THR A 68 15.40 6.46 3.55
CA THR A 68 14.18 5.86 3.04
C THR A 68 13.95 6.25 1.57
N LEU A 69 14.03 7.55 1.27
CA LEU A 69 13.85 8.02 -0.11
C LEU A 69 14.94 7.50 -1.03
N ARG A 70 16.17 7.40 -0.52
CA ARG A 70 17.29 6.84 -1.29
C ARG A 70 17.01 5.38 -1.66
N PHE A 71 16.57 4.57 -0.71
CA PHE A 71 16.24 3.17 -0.97
C PHE A 71 15.16 3.05 -2.04
N LEU A 72 14.10 3.84 -1.92
CA LEU A 72 13.01 3.80 -2.90
C LEU A 72 13.48 4.21 -4.29
N ARG A 73 14.32 5.26 -4.37
CA ARG A 73 14.88 5.73 -5.65
C ARG A 73 15.81 4.70 -6.27
N GLU A 74 16.70 4.11 -5.49
CA GLU A 74 17.66 3.13 -6.00
C GLU A 74 16.97 1.85 -6.47
N ASN A 75 15.79 1.55 -5.93
CA ASN A 75 15.01 0.40 -6.33
C ASN A 75 13.92 0.73 -7.36
N HIS A 76 13.94 1.96 -7.89
CA HIS A 76 13.02 2.43 -8.93
C HIS A 76 11.54 2.27 -8.55
N VAL A 77 11.23 2.52 -7.28
CA VAL A 77 9.86 2.45 -6.79
C VAL A 77 9.10 3.71 -7.17
N ARG A 78 7.97 3.54 -7.87
CA ARG A 78 7.08 4.64 -8.18
C ARG A 78 6.16 4.90 -6.99
N TYR A 79 6.03 6.16 -6.59
CA TYR A 79 5.03 6.61 -5.63
C TYR A 79 4.73 8.08 -5.89
N ASP A 80 3.53 8.52 -5.50
CA ASP A 80 3.13 9.92 -5.69
C ASP A 80 3.37 10.74 -4.43
N HIS A 81 3.13 10.17 -3.26
CA HIS A 81 3.31 10.84 -1.98
C HIS A 81 3.86 9.88 -0.95
N ILE A 82 4.61 10.44 0.01
CA ILE A 82 5.05 9.72 1.19
C ILE A 82 4.87 10.62 2.41
N ILE A 83 4.25 10.09 3.45
CA ILE A 83 3.98 10.81 4.69
C ILE A 83 4.76 10.13 5.80
N PHE A 84 5.69 10.88 6.40
CA PHE A 84 6.50 10.43 7.53
C PHE A 84 5.86 10.87 8.84
N GLY A 85 6.20 10.18 9.93
CA GLY A 85 5.78 10.60 11.26
C GLY A 85 4.33 10.28 11.60
N ALA A 86 3.69 9.39 10.87
CA ALA A 86 2.37 8.92 11.27
C ALA A 86 2.48 8.13 12.57
N GLY A 87 1.48 8.26 13.45
CA GLY A 87 1.48 7.50 14.69
C GLY A 87 1.47 5.99 14.46
N GLN A 88 1.85 5.23 15.48
CA GLN A 88 1.90 3.77 15.39
C GLN A 88 0.55 3.11 15.67
N GLY A 89 -0.47 3.88 15.98
CA GLY A 89 -1.82 3.38 16.20
C GLY A 89 -2.54 3.04 14.90
N GLU A 90 -3.80 2.75 15.03
CA GLU A 90 -4.64 2.33 13.91
C GLU A 90 -4.71 3.41 12.83
N ARG A 91 -4.89 2.96 11.60
CA ARG A 91 -5.21 3.82 10.45
C ARG A 91 -6.72 3.77 10.25
N ILE A 92 -7.36 4.93 10.24
CA ILE A 92 -8.81 5.02 10.14
C ILE A 92 -9.15 5.79 8.87
N MET A 93 -9.92 5.15 7.98
CA MET A 93 -10.37 5.74 6.73
C MET A 93 -11.88 5.88 6.77
N ILE A 94 -12.38 7.06 6.45
CA ILE A 94 -13.83 7.31 6.38
C ILE A 94 -14.13 7.85 4.99
N ASN A 95 -14.91 7.11 4.22
CA ASN A 95 -15.23 7.46 2.84
C ASN A 95 -16.62 6.97 2.49
N ASP A 96 -17.37 7.72 1.71
CA ASP A 96 -18.73 7.36 1.35
C ASP A 96 -18.76 6.28 0.26
N ASN A 97 -19.76 5.42 0.32
CA ASN A 97 -20.06 4.52 -0.79
C ASN A 97 -20.66 5.32 -1.95
N LYS A 98 -20.51 4.82 -3.17
CA LYS A 98 -21.21 5.38 -4.32
C LYS A 98 -22.71 5.14 -4.20
N PRO A 99 -23.55 5.98 -4.85
CA PRO A 99 -25.00 5.81 -4.80
C PRO A 99 -25.51 4.44 -5.26
N ASP A 100 -24.77 3.74 -6.13
CA ASP A 100 -25.11 2.39 -6.58
C ASP A 100 -24.74 1.31 -5.57
N GLY A 101 -24.13 1.70 -4.45
CA GLY A 101 -23.68 0.77 -3.43
C GLY A 101 -22.23 0.32 -3.55
N LEU A 102 -21.49 0.84 -4.53
CA LEU A 102 -20.06 0.49 -4.65
C LEU A 102 -19.31 0.92 -3.39
N VAL A 103 -18.67 -0.04 -2.72
CA VAL A 103 -17.82 0.22 -1.56
C VAL A 103 -16.53 0.84 -2.03
N THR A 104 -16.13 1.95 -1.42
CA THR A 104 -15.00 2.76 -1.88
C THR A 104 -13.82 2.79 -0.92
N ALA A 105 -13.89 2.10 0.21
CA ALA A 105 -12.79 2.03 1.16
C ALA A 105 -12.58 0.60 1.63
N TYR A 106 -11.33 0.16 1.60
CA TYR A 106 -10.93 -1.15 2.08
C TYR A 106 -9.72 -1.01 2.99
N ALA A 107 -9.71 -1.77 4.08
CA ALA A 107 -8.53 -1.89 4.93
C ALA A 107 -8.12 -3.37 4.99
N VAL A 108 -6.86 -3.64 4.63
CA VAL A 108 -6.30 -4.98 4.64
C VAL A 108 -5.25 -5.05 5.72
N ASN A 109 -5.48 -5.92 6.72
CA ASN A 109 -4.55 -6.13 7.82
C ASN A 109 -3.67 -7.34 7.50
N THR A 110 -2.36 -7.13 7.53
CA THR A 110 -1.39 -8.17 7.23
C THR A 110 -0.67 -8.59 8.50
N THR A 111 0.01 -9.72 8.45
CA THR A 111 0.91 -10.14 9.52
C THR A 111 2.26 -9.44 9.30
N ARG A 112 2.86 -8.93 10.38
CA ARG A 112 4.18 -8.28 10.29
C ARG A 112 5.20 -9.18 9.60
N ASP A 113 5.96 -8.59 8.67
CA ASP A 113 6.98 -9.25 7.87
C ASP A 113 6.46 -10.34 6.94
N ARG A 114 5.16 -10.36 6.71
CA ARG A 114 4.54 -11.17 5.67
C ARG A 114 3.81 -10.26 4.72
N PHE A 115 4.18 -10.31 3.46
CA PHE A 115 3.50 -9.48 2.47
C PHE A 115 2.04 -9.92 2.31
N CYS A 116 1.21 -8.95 1.95
CA CYS A 116 -0.22 -9.12 1.72
C CYS A 116 -0.51 -10.29 0.76
N GLN A 117 -1.38 -11.19 1.19
CA GLN A 117 -1.83 -12.32 0.37
C GLN A 117 -3.21 -12.09 -0.23
N THR A 118 -3.77 -10.90 -0.05
CA THR A 118 -5.05 -10.53 -0.65
C THR A 118 -4.92 -10.47 -2.17
N ALA A 119 -5.85 -11.12 -2.87
CA ALA A 119 -5.94 -11.04 -4.31
C ALA A 119 -6.91 -9.92 -4.68
N PHE A 120 -6.46 -8.97 -5.48
CA PHE A 120 -7.28 -7.87 -5.98
C PHE A 120 -7.68 -8.16 -7.43
N HIS A 121 -8.98 -8.07 -7.70
CA HIS A 121 -9.54 -8.33 -9.01
C HIS A 121 -10.24 -7.09 -9.53
N ILE A 122 -10.10 -6.80 -10.81
CA ILE A 122 -10.86 -5.72 -11.44
C ILE A 122 -12.09 -6.33 -12.10
N ASP A 123 -13.26 -5.90 -11.65
CA ASP A 123 -14.52 -6.28 -12.30
C ASP A 123 -14.96 -5.14 -13.21
N PRO A 124 -14.93 -5.34 -14.54
CA PRO A 124 -15.26 -4.27 -15.48
C PRO A 124 -16.68 -3.73 -15.34
N ALA A 125 -17.58 -4.49 -14.72
CA ALA A 125 -18.97 -4.09 -14.56
C ALA A 125 -19.22 -3.24 -13.31
N MET A 126 -18.27 -3.21 -12.37
CA MET A 126 -18.45 -2.49 -11.11
C MET A 126 -18.28 -0.99 -11.30
N GLY A 127 -19.20 -0.21 -10.73
CA GLY A 127 -19.07 1.25 -10.67
C GLY A 127 -19.23 1.97 -12.01
N THR A 128 -19.60 1.29 -13.08
CA THR A 128 -19.67 1.90 -14.42
C THR A 128 -20.83 2.88 -14.58
N MET A 129 -21.80 2.86 -13.69
CA MET A 129 -22.96 3.74 -13.77
C MET A 129 -22.66 5.17 -13.29
N TYR A 130 -21.54 5.41 -12.63
CA TYR A 130 -21.22 6.67 -11.96
C TYR A 130 -19.82 7.18 -12.32
N ASP A 131 -19.40 6.90 -13.50
CA ASP A 131 -18.09 7.35 -14.01
C ASP A 131 -18.03 8.88 -14.16
#